data_8c439e3b9bd0bf3fad886249690bf3b2
#
_entry.id   8c439e3b9bd0bf3fad886249690bf3b2
#
_cell.length_a   1.000
_cell.length_b   1.000
_cell.length_c   1.000
_cell.angle_alpha   90.00
_cell.angle_beta   90.00
_cell.angle_gamma   90.00
#
_symmetry.space_group_name_H-M   'P 1'
#
loop_
_entity.id
_entity.type
_entity.pdbx_description
1 polymer ?
#
loop_
_entity_poly.entity_id
_entity_poly.type
_entity_poly.pdbx_seq_one_letter_code
_entity_poly.pdbx_strand_id
1 'polypeptide(L)'
;MTAFDNIRLEKGLYASGDFTGALEKIDPSENYSGTALEGLDAYQRQLKRFDIKVSGAGSDVVDKFFKTSDSAVLFPEYVSRAVRQGMQEANVLPRIVASTTVIDSLDYRSIACEPSDDEKELKVVAEGAFIPETSVKSKANLVHLKKRGRSLVASYEAVRFQRLDLFTVTLRQIGAYICLLYTSPSPR
;
A
#
# COMPACT_ATOMS: atom_id res chain seq x y z
N MET A 1 0.17 -24.22 25.71
CA MET A 1 0.08 -24.16 24.23
C MET A 1 -0.59 -22.84 23.91
N THR A 2 0.10 -21.97 23.26
CA THR A 2 -0.43 -20.67 22.86
C THR A 2 -1.40 -20.86 21.69
N ALA A 3 -2.50 -20.10 21.64
CA ALA A 3 -3.57 -20.31 20.67
C ALA A 3 -3.09 -20.24 19.21
N PHE A 4 -2.06 -19.42 18.92
CA PHE A 4 -1.56 -19.22 17.56
C PHE A 4 -0.89 -20.45 16.92
N ASP A 5 -0.44 -21.43 17.74
CA ASP A 5 0.22 -22.66 17.23
C ASP A 5 -0.75 -23.62 16.53
N ASN A 6 -2.04 -23.52 16.85
CA ASN A 6 -3.08 -24.44 16.35
C ASN A 6 -3.97 -23.85 15.26
N ILE A 7 -3.69 -22.60 14.82
CA ILE A 7 -4.49 -21.96 13.77
C ILE A 7 -4.22 -22.64 12.43
N ARG A 8 -5.28 -23.10 11.78
CA ARG A 8 -5.20 -23.61 10.41
C ARG A 8 -5.26 -22.46 9.43
N LEU A 9 -4.20 -22.33 8.61
CA LEU A 9 -4.11 -21.29 7.60
C LEU A 9 -4.73 -21.79 6.30
N GLU A 10 -5.80 -21.15 5.87
CA GLU A 10 -6.51 -21.48 4.63
C GLU A 10 -6.56 -20.28 3.68
N LYS A 11 -6.60 -20.57 2.38
CA LYS A 11 -6.74 -19.52 1.35
C LYS A 11 -8.00 -18.67 1.51
N GLY A 12 -9.03 -19.21 2.15
CA GLY A 12 -10.27 -18.48 2.48
C GLY A 12 -10.07 -17.25 3.35
N LEU A 13 -8.97 -17.15 4.11
CA LEU A 13 -8.63 -15.95 4.90
C LEU A 13 -8.38 -14.70 4.04
N TYR A 14 -8.08 -14.87 2.75
CA TYR A 14 -7.95 -13.76 1.81
C TYR A 14 -9.28 -13.25 1.25
N ALA A 15 -10.39 -13.92 1.51
CA ALA A 15 -11.70 -13.55 0.94
C ALA A 15 -12.16 -12.14 1.34
N SER A 16 -11.74 -11.67 2.52
CA SER A 16 -12.05 -10.31 3.01
C SER A 16 -11.14 -9.21 2.42
N GLY A 17 -10.10 -9.58 1.65
CA GLY A 17 -9.09 -8.64 1.17
C GLY A 17 -8.08 -8.16 2.23
N ASP A 18 -8.30 -8.48 3.50
CA ASP A 18 -7.42 -8.19 4.64
C ASP A 18 -7.08 -9.47 5.40
N PHE A 19 -6.00 -10.11 5.00
CA PHE A 19 -5.53 -11.34 5.61
C PHE A 19 -5.13 -11.16 7.08
N THR A 20 -4.43 -10.07 7.39
CA THR A 20 -3.99 -9.79 8.76
C THR A 20 -5.17 -9.52 9.68
N GLY A 21 -6.14 -8.71 9.23
CA GLY A 21 -7.36 -8.47 9.99
C GLY A 21 -8.20 -9.74 10.21
N ALA A 22 -8.21 -10.66 9.23
CA ALA A 22 -8.86 -11.95 9.40
C ALA A 22 -8.15 -12.82 10.45
N LEU A 23 -6.81 -12.81 10.47
CA LEU A 23 -6.03 -13.51 11.51
C LEU A 23 -6.18 -12.87 12.89
N GLU A 24 -6.22 -11.55 12.99
CA GLU A 24 -6.43 -10.84 14.26
C GLU A 24 -7.80 -11.13 14.89
N LYS A 25 -8.82 -11.42 14.10
CA LYS A 25 -10.12 -11.87 14.62
C LYS A 25 -10.07 -13.26 15.24
N ILE A 26 -9.21 -14.14 14.73
CA ILE A 26 -9.03 -15.51 15.22
C ILE A 26 -8.06 -15.52 16.41
N ASP A 27 -7.03 -14.70 16.35
CA ASP A 27 -5.93 -14.63 17.31
C ASP A 27 -5.62 -13.16 17.65
N PRO A 28 -6.42 -12.53 18.53
CA PRO A 28 -6.27 -11.13 18.89
C PRO A 28 -4.93 -10.83 19.55
N SER A 29 -4.28 -9.74 19.15
CA SER A 29 -3.00 -9.28 19.71
C SER A 29 -3.08 -8.94 21.20
N GLU A 30 -4.28 -8.59 21.70
CA GLU A 30 -4.54 -8.28 23.11
C GLU A 30 -4.20 -9.47 24.04
N ASN A 31 -4.32 -10.70 23.56
CA ASN A 31 -4.03 -11.92 24.33
C ASN A 31 -2.53 -12.11 24.65
N TYR A 32 -1.67 -11.29 24.06
CA TYR A 32 -0.21 -11.42 24.16
C TYR A 32 0.47 -10.31 24.94
N SER A 33 -0.28 -9.41 25.59
CA SER A 33 0.26 -8.39 26.48
C SER A 33 1.08 -9.03 27.60
N GLY A 34 2.28 -8.51 27.85
CA GLY A 34 3.21 -9.03 28.85
C GLY A 34 3.94 -10.31 28.42
N THR A 35 3.79 -10.77 27.19
CA THR A 35 4.48 -11.96 26.66
C THR A 35 5.62 -11.59 25.70
N ALA A 36 6.49 -12.55 25.35
CA ALA A 36 7.53 -12.36 24.34
C ALA A 36 6.98 -12.13 22.90
N LEU A 37 5.66 -12.18 22.72
CA LEU A 37 4.96 -11.95 21.46
C LEU A 37 4.24 -10.60 21.44
N GLU A 38 4.35 -9.82 22.52
CA GLU A 38 3.80 -8.46 22.58
C GLU A 38 4.38 -7.58 21.46
N GLY A 39 3.54 -6.76 20.87
CA GLY A 39 3.92 -5.87 19.76
C GLY A 39 4.02 -6.55 18.38
N LEU A 40 3.81 -7.86 18.30
CA LEU A 40 3.70 -8.58 17.03
C LEU A 40 2.25 -8.69 16.61
N ASP A 41 1.97 -8.39 15.33
CA ASP A 41 0.66 -8.67 14.75
C ASP A 41 0.45 -10.19 14.49
N ALA A 42 -0.80 -10.60 14.22
CA ALA A 42 -1.14 -12.00 14.00
C ALA A 42 -0.32 -12.64 12.87
N TYR A 43 -0.02 -11.91 11.81
CA TYR A 43 0.83 -12.39 10.72
C TYR A 43 2.28 -12.64 11.19
N GLN A 44 2.85 -11.71 11.95
CA GLN A 44 4.22 -11.85 12.48
C GLN A 44 4.33 -13.01 13.48
N ARG A 45 3.28 -13.27 14.27
CA ARG A 45 3.21 -14.46 15.14
C ARG A 45 3.23 -15.74 14.32
N GLN A 46 2.51 -15.80 13.19
CA GLN A 46 2.57 -16.97 12.30
C GLN A 46 3.96 -17.14 11.66
N LEU A 47 4.65 -16.07 11.27
CA LEU A 47 6.04 -16.18 10.83
C LEU A 47 6.94 -16.79 11.91
N LYS A 48 6.78 -16.40 13.17
CA LYS A 48 7.51 -17.00 14.30
C LYS A 48 7.16 -18.48 14.49
N ARG A 49 5.90 -18.85 14.36
CA ARG A 49 5.47 -20.25 14.45
C ARG A 49 6.20 -21.15 13.45
N PHE A 50 6.37 -20.69 12.22
CA PHE A 50 7.09 -21.43 11.18
C PHE A 50 8.59 -21.13 11.17
N ASP A 51 9.10 -20.39 12.14
CA ASP A 51 10.50 -19.94 12.23
C ASP A 51 10.99 -19.30 10.93
N ILE A 52 10.16 -18.47 10.28
CA ILE A 52 10.50 -17.77 9.03
C ILE A 52 11.07 -16.39 9.36
N LYS A 53 12.35 -16.18 9.04
CA LYS A 53 13.06 -14.92 9.22
C LYS A 53 13.12 -14.16 7.90
N VAL A 54 12.32 -13.10 7.77
CA VAL A 54 12.16 -12.35 6.51
C VAL A 54 13.21 -11.25 6.31
N SER A 55 13.98 -10.89 7.33
CA SER A 55 14.93 -9.76 7.27
C SER A 55 16.21 -10.01 8.05
N GLY A 56 17.24 -9.22 7.71
CA GLY A 56 18.54 -9.22 8.39
C GLY A 56 19.52 -10.28 7.87
N ALA A 57 20.71 -10.31 8.46
CA ALA A 57 21.81 -11.19 8.05
C ALA A 57 21.47 -12.69 8.15
N GLY A 58 20.52 -13.06 9.02
CA GLY A 58 20.02 -14.42 9.19
C GLY A 58 18.71 -14.69 8.45
N SER A 59 18.32 -13.89 7.44
CA SER A 59 17.10 -14.13 6.70
C SER A 59 17.10 -15.46 5.97
N ASP A 60 15.93 -16.10 5.94
CA ASP A 60 15.75 -17.39 5.29
C ASP A 60 15.65 -17.24 3.76
N VAL A 61 15.62 -18.37 3.07
CA VAL A 61 15.34 -18.45 1.63
C VAL A 61 13.83 -18.47 1.37
N VAL A 62 13.42 -18.05 0.17
CA VAL A 62 12.00 -18.00 -0.23
C VAL A 62 11.33 -19.38 -0.10
N ASP A 63 12.06 -20.45 -0.41
CA ASP A 63 11.58 -21.84 -0.30
C ASP A 63 11.02 -22.20 1.07
N LYS A 64 11.45 -21.53 2.14
CA LYS A 64 10.97 -21.81 3.50
C LYS A 64 9.45 -21.58 3.66
N PHE A 65 8.87 -20.65 2.92
CA PHE A 65 7.41 -20.47 2.88
C PHE A 65 6.67 -21.69 2.31
N PHE A 66 7.30 -22.47 1.44
CA PHE A 66 6.66 -23.56 0.73
C PHE A 66 6.94 -24.95 1.32
N LYS A 67 7.47 -25.01 2.54
CA LYS A 67 7.73 -26.28 3.24
C LYS A 67 6.44 -26.97 3.69
N THR A 68 5.41 -26.21 4.04
CA THR A 68 4.10 -26.72 4.42
C THR A 68 3.00 -25.96 3.68
N SER A 69 1.82 -26.56 3.55
CA SER A 69 0.64 -25.89 2.97
C SER A 69 0.25 -24.63 3.74
N ASP A 70 0.34 -24.69 5.06
CA ASP A 70 -0.02 -23.57 5.94
C ASP A 70 0.96 -22.40 5.81
N SER A 71 2.27 -22.68 5.82
CA SER A 71 3.27 -21.62 5.64
C SER A 71 3.20 -20.98 4.25
N ALA A 72 2.80 -21.74 3.21
CA ALA A 72 2.65 -21.22 1.85
C ALA A 72 1.53 -20.16 1.76
N VAL A 73 0.52 -20.24 2.61
CA VAL A 73 -0.56 -19.23 2.69
C VAL A 73 -0.03 -17.86 3.16
N LEU A 74 1.09 -17.80 3.87
CA LEU A 74 1.69 -16.55 4.34
C LEU A 74 2.43 -15.77 3.24
N PHE A 75 2.84 -16.43 2.16
CA PHE A 75 3.68 -15.82 1.14
C PHE A 75 3.03 -14.64 0.40
N PRO A 76 1.76 -14.70 -0.04
CA PRO A 76 1.10 -13.55 -0.68
C PRO A 76 1.05 -12.31 0.23
N GLU A 77 0.84 -12.50 1.53
CA GLU A 77 0.83 -11.38 2.49
C GLU A 77 2.25 -10.79 2.65
N TYR A 78 3.29 -11.61 2.69
CA TYR A 78 4.67 -11.16 2.67
C TYR A 78 4.95 -10.25 1.46
N VAL A 79 4.56 -10.70 0.26
CA VAL A 79 4.72 -9.92 -0.98
C VAL A 79 3.94 -8.60 -0.90
N SER A 80 2.68 -8.67 -0.47
CA SER A 80 1.81 -7.49 -0.32
C SER A 80 2.40 -6.44 0.63
N ARG A 81 2.90 -6.87 1.78
CA ARG A 81 3.53 -5.97 2.78
C ARG A 81 4.79 -5.32 2.25
N ALA A 82 5.66 -6.09 1.61
CA ALA A 82 6.90 -5.55 1.05
C ALA A 82 6.64 -4.51 -0.06
N VAL A 83 5.67 -4.78 -0.95
CA VAL A 83 5.27 -3.83 -2.00
C VAL A 83 4.64 -2.58 -1.39
N ARG A 84 3.71 -2.72 -0.43
CA ARG A 84 3.08 -1.57 0.26
C ARG A 84 4.13 -0.71 0.96
N GLN A 85 5.11 -1.33 1.60
CA GLN A 85 6.21 -0.60 2.24
C GLN A 85 6.99 0.23 1.22
N GLY A 86 7.35 -0.34 0.07
CA GLY A 86 8.01 0.41 -1.00
C GLY A 86 7.16 1.56 -1.54
N MET A 87 5.84 1.36 -1.66
CA MET A 87 4.92 2.44 -2.04
C MET A 87 4.90 3.56 -1.00
N GLN A 88 4.85 3.24 0.29
CA GLN A 88 4.84 4.23 1.37
C GLN A 88 6.13 5.02 1.45
N GLU A 89 7.29 4.35 1.32
CA GLU A 89 8.61 4.99 1.33
C GLU A 89 8.79 5.98 0.17
N ALA A 90 8.22 5.67 -1.00
CA ALA A 90 8.30 6.54 -2.19
C ALA A 90 7.19 7.61 -2.26
N ASN A 91 6.20 7.56 -1.37
CA ASN A 91 5.04 8.44 -1.44
C ASN A 91 5.35 9.83 -0.89
N VAL A 92 5.52 10.79 -1.78
CA VAL A 92 5.72 12.21 -1.44
C VAL A 92 4.43 13.03 -1.47
N LEU A 93 3.32 12.46 -2.01
CA LEU A 93 2.05 13.19 -2.18
C LEU A 93 1.55 13.88 -0.90
N PRO A 94 1.56 13.25 0.28
CA PRO A 94 1.06 13.90 1.50
C PRO A 94 1.77 15.22 1.85
N ARG A 95 2.96 15.45 1.28
CA ARG A 95 3.75 16.68 1.52
C ARG A 95 3.47 17.79 0.53
N ILE A 96 2.85 17.49 -0.61
CA ILE A 96 2.69 18.45 -1.73
C ILE A 96 1.24 18.67 -2.16
N VAL A 97 0.29 17.80 -1.75
CA VAL A 97 -1.12 17.98 -2.10
C VAL A 97 -1.80 18.97 -1.17
N ALA A 98 -2.57 19.88 -1.75
CA ALA A 98 -3.38 20.83 -1.00
C ALA A 98 -4.70 20.21 -0.49
N SER A 99 -5.26 19.26 -1.24
CA SER A 99 -6.50 18.57 -0.87
C SER A 99 -6.56 17.17 -1.46
N THR A 100 -7.33 16.30 -0.82
CA THR A 100 -7.58 14.92 -1.28
C THR A 100 -9.07 14.68 -1.33
N THR A 101 -9.56 14.15 -2.46
CA THR A 101 -10.96 13.77 -2.63
C THR A 101 -11.05 12.28 -2.91
N VAL A 102 -11.90 11.60 -2.15
CA VAL A 102 -12.21 10.18 -2.39
C VAL A 102 -13.35 10.10 -3.38
N ILE A 103 -13.18 9.31 -4.43
CA ILE A 103 -14.19 9.05 -5.46
C ILE A 103 -14.51 7.56 -5.52
N ASP A 104 -15.75 7.24 -5.78
CA ASP A 104 -16.29 5.88 -5.91
C ASP A 104 -16.65 5.50 -7.35
N SER A 105 -16.35 6.39 -8.30
CA SER A 105 -16.63 6.22 -9.74
C SER A 105 -15.34 5.98 -10.54
N LEU A 106 -15.48 5.42 -11.74
CA LEU A 106 -14.38 5.24 -12.69
C LEU A 106 -13.94 6.54 -13.37
N ASP A 107 -14.82 7.53 -13.39
CA ASP A 107 -14.62 8.80 -14.05
C ASP A 107 -14.71 9.94 -13.04
N TYR A 108 -13.76 10.85 -13.10
CA TYR A 108 -13.73 12.04 -12.27
C TYR A 108 -13.58 13.30 -13.11
N ARG A 109 -14.45 14.27 -12.89
CA ARG A 109 -14.31 15.64 -13.44
C ARG A 109 -13.80 16.56 -12.35
N SER A 110 -12.60 17.10 -12.53
CA SER A 110 -12.07 18.06 -11.59
C SER A 110 -12.68 19.43 -11.84
N ILE A 111 -13.09 20.10 -10.75
CA ILE A 111 -13.36 21.54 -10.75
C ILE A 111 -12.04 22.18 -10.36
N ALA A 112 -11.44 22.93 -11.27
CA ALA A 112 -10.24 23.69 -10.97
C ALA A 112 -10.57 25.18 -11.10
N CYS A 113 -10.30 25.91 -10.05
CA CYS A 113 -10.25 27.37 -10.10
C CYS A 113 -8.79 27.76 -10.37
N GLU A 114 -8.51 28.21 -11.58
CA GLU A 114 -7.21 28.77 -11.94
C GLU A 114 -7.44 30.20 -12.45
N PRO A 115 -7.75 31.14 -11.52
CA PRO A 115 -7.88 32.54 -11.93
C PRO A 115 -6.55 33.04 -12.45
N SER A 116 -6.59 33.89 -13.46
CA SER A 116 -5.41 34.59 -13.95
C SER A 116 -4.83 35.49 -12.85
N ASP A 117 -3.59 35.95 -13.02
CA ASP A 117 -2.98 36.84 -12.01
C ASP A 117 -3.75 38.16 -11.89
N ASP A 118 -4.35 38.65 -12.97
CA ASP A 118 -5.24 39.83 -12.97
C ASP A 118 -6.55 39.60 -12.20
N GLU A 119 -7.08 38.36 -12.23
CA GLU A 119 -8.28 37.98 -11.46
C GLU A 119 -8.01 37.72 -9.97
N LYS A 120 -6.74 37.49 -9.58
CA LYS A 120 -6.29 37.36 -8.20
C LYS A 120 -5.96 38.70 -7.56
N GLU A 121 -5.62 39.71 -8.36
CA GLU A 121 -5.23 41.01 -7.86
C GLU A 121 -6.41 41.79 -7.28
N LEU A 122 -6.24 42.26 -6.06
CA LEU A 122 -7.23 43.14 -5.41
C LEU A 122 -7.08 44.57 -5.99
N LYS A 123 -8.05 44.98 -6.81
CA LYS A 123 -8.05 46.29 -7.44
C LYS A 123 -8.68 47.33 -6.51
N VAL A 124 -8.18 48.56 -6.57
CA VAL A 124 -8.79 49.69 -5.89
C VAL A 124 -10.14 49.99 -6.56
N VAL A 125 -11.22 49.97 -5.77
CA VAL A 125 -12.58 50.22 -6.26
C VAL A 125 -13.05 51.56 -5.72
N ALA A 126 -13.49 52.48 -6.58
CA ALA A 126 -14.07 53.75 -6.18
C ALA A 126 -15.46 53.54 -5.57
N GLU A 127 -15.89 54.46 -4.71
CA GLU A 127 -17.22 54.43 -4.08
C GLU A 127 -18.33 54.38 -5.15
N GLY A 128 -19.22 53.37 -5.06
CA GLY A 128 -20.29 53.13 -6.03
C GLY A 128 -19.84 52.47 -7.37
N ALA A 129 -18.57 52.08 -7.53
CA ALA A 129 -18.12 51.35 -8.70
C ALA A 129 -18.37 49.85 -8.60
N PHE A 130 -18.44 49.20 -9.76
CA PHE A 130 -18.58 47.75 -9.85
C PHE A 130 -17.35 47.04 -9.25
N ILE A 131 -17.60 46.02 -8.39
CA ILE A 131 -16.54 45.19 -7.81
C ILE A 131 -16.15 44.12 -8.84
N PRO A 132 -14.87 43.98 -9.21
CA PRO A 132 -14.42 42.94 -10.12
C PRO A 132 -14.74 41.54 -9.61
N GLU A 133 -15.21 40.64 -10.48
CA GLU A 133 -15.58 39.26 -10.15
C GLU A 133 -14.47 38.32 -10.56
N THR A 134 -14.17 37.32 -9.69
CA THR A 134 -13.33 36.17 -10.02
C THR A 134 -14.23 34.98 -10.37
N SER A 135 -14.04 34.40 -11.55
CA SER A 135 -14.86 33.29 -12.01
C SER A 135 -14.25 31.92 -11.69
N VAL A 136 -15.04 31.01 -11.10
CA VAL A 136 -14.69 29.61 -10.92
C VAL A 136 -15.26 28.80 -12.07
N LYS A 137 -14.40 28.17 -12.86
CA LYS A 137 -14.80 27.37 -14.03
C LYS A 137 -14.48 25.90 -13.82
N SER A 138 -15.38 25.00 -14.22
CA SER A 138 -15.07 23.57 -14.27
C SER A 138 -14.19 23.28 -15.48
N LYS A 139 -13.05 22.60 -15.26
CA LYS A 139 -12.28 22.05 -16.38
C LYS A 139 -12.99 20.83 -16.96
N ALA A 140 -13.05 20.76 -18.29
CA ALA A 140 -13.65 19.63 -19.01
C ALA A 140 -12.76 18.37 -19.05
N ASN A 141 -11.72 18.32 -18.22
CA ASN A 141 -10.80 17.18 -18.18
C ASN A 141 -11.45 16.02 -17.44
N LEU A 142 -11.81 14.99 -18.18
CA LEU A 142 -12.28 13.73 -17.64
C LEU A 142 -11.07 12.84 -17.33
N VAL A 143 -10.88 12.51 -16.06
CA VAL A 143 -9.86 11.57 -15.62
C VAL A 143 -10.47 10.18 -15.53
N HIS A 144 -10.00 9.27 -16.39
CA HIS A 144 -10.40 7.86 -16.35
C HIS A 144 -9.40 7.06 -15.51
N LEU A 145 -9.91 6.26 -14.57
CA LEU A 145 -9.09 5.32 -13.83
C LEU A 145 -8.70 4.12 -14.70
N LYS A 146 -7.41 3.92 -14.90
CA LYS A 146 -6.86 2.79 -15.66
C LYS A 146 -6.41 1.69 -14.72
N LYS A 147 -6.95 0.47 -14.89
CA LYS A 147 -6.46 -0.71 -14.19
C LYS A 147 -5.09 -1.11 -14.75
N ARG A 148 -4.10 -1.22 -13.87
CA ARG A 148 -2.75 -1.68 -14.21
C ARG A 148 -2.39 -2.88 -13.34
N GLY A 149 -1.63 -3.81 -13.86
CA GLY A 149 -1.21 -4.99 -13.11
C GLY A 149 0.00 -5.65 -13.76
N ARG A 150 0.72 -6.41 -12.96
CA ARG A 150 1.85 -7.24 -13.40
C ARG A 150 1.83 -8.55 -12.61
N SER A 151 2.14 -9.65 -13.27
CA SER A 151 2.33 -10.94 -12.62
C SER A 151 3.77 -11.03 -12.12
N LEU A 152 3.96 -11.53 -10.90
CA LEU A 152 5.25 -11.89 -10.35
C LEU A 152 5.51 -13.37 -10.69
N VAL A 153 6.55 -13.63 -11.48
CA VAL A 153 6.98 -14.97 -11.84
C VAL A 153 8.42 -15.15 -11.38
N ALA A 154 8.69 -16.23 -10.67
CA ALA A 154 10.03 -16.61 -10.24
C ALA A 154 10.38 -18.00 -10.75
N SER A 155 11.65 -18.22 -11.15
CA SER A 155 12.14 -19.53 -11.47
C SER A 155 12.26 -20.40 -10.22
N TYR A 156 12.27 -21.72 -10.39
CA TYR A 156 12.48 -22.67 -9.29
C TYR A 156 13.78 -22.39 -8.52
N GLU A 157 14.84 -22.05 -9.24
CA GLU A 157 16.14 -21.71 -8.65
C GLU A 157 16.08 -20.42 -7.83
N ALA A 158 15.37 -19.39 -8.31
CA ALA A 158 15.16 -18.16 -7.57
C ALA A 158 14.41 -18.42 -6.26
N VAL A 159 13.36 -19.24 -6.28
CA VAL A 159 12.61 -19.60 -5.07
C VAL A 159 13.51 -20.36 -4.08
N ARG A 160 14.33 -21.29 -4.58
CA ARG A 160 15.12 -22.19 -3.75
C ARG A 160 16.34 -21.53 -3.11
N PHE A 161 16.97 -20.58 -3.79
CA PHE A 161 18.26 -20.03 -3.36
C PHE A 161 18.23 -18.56 -2.98
N GLN A 162 17.20 -17.81 -3.39
CA GLN A 162 17.12 -16.40 -3.09
C GLN A 162 16.72 -16.16 -1.64
N ARG A 163 17.47 -15.31 -0.95
CA ARG A 163 17.18 -14.91 0.42
C ARG A 163 16.04 -13.89 0.45
N LEU A 164 15.25 -13.97 1.49
CA LEU A 164 14.06 -13.12 1.68
C LEU A 164 14.41 -11.63 1.84
N ASP A 165 15.55 -11.28 2.45
CA ASP A 165 16.00 -9.90 2.56
C ASP A 165 16.21 -9.25 1.19
N LEU A 166 16.92 -9.92 0.28
CA LEU A 166 17.15 -9.44 -1.08
C LEU A 166 15.86 -9.44 -1.92
N PHE A 167 15.02 -10.44 -1.72
CA PHE A 167 13.71 -10.50 -2.39
C PHE A 167 12.81 -9.34 -1.95
N THR A 168 12.83 -8.98 -0.66
CA THR A 168 12.14 -7.82 -0.11
C THR A 168 12.59 -6.52 -0.79
N VAL A 169 13.90 -6.34 -1.04
CA VAL A 169 14.41 -5.14 -1.73
C VAL A 169 13.79 -5.02 -3.12
N THR A 170 13.75 -6.13 -3.88
CA THR A 170 13.13 -6.15 -5.21
C THR A 170 11.64 -5.80 -5.15
N LEU A 171 10.90 -6.35 -4.19
CA LEU A 171 9.47 -6.05 -4.01
C LEU A 171 9.22 -4.59 -3.62
N ARG A 172 10.07 -4.00 -2.77
CA ARG A 172 10.00 -2.57 -2.42
C ARG A 172 10.28 -1.69 -3.64
N GLN A 173 11.23 -2.03 -4.49
CA GLN A 173 11.50 -1.30 -5.74
C GLN A 173 10.28 -1.34 -6.67
N ILE A 174 9.59 -2.48 -6.76
CA ILE A 174 8.33 -2.59 -7.52
C ILE A 174 7.28 -1.65 -6.90
N GLY A 175 7.15 -1.65 -5.58
CA GLY A 175 6.23 -0.74 -4.85
C GLY A 175 6.53 0.73 -5.10
N ALA A 176 7.80 1.13 -4.99
CA ALA A 176 8.24 2.49 -5.28
C ALA A 176 7.92 2.90 -6.73
N TYR A 177 8.13 2.01 -7.70
CA TYR A 177 7.81 2.28 -9.10
C TYR A 177 6.30 2.44 -9.32
N ILE A 178 5.46 1.64 -8.66
CA ILE A 178 4.01 1.79 -8.70
C ILE A 178 3.62 3.18 -8.18
N CYS A 179 4.18 3.60 -7.05
CA CYS A 179 3.93 4.92 -6.50
C CYS A 179 4.30 6.03 -7.48
N LEU A 180 5.51 6.00 -8.04
CA LEU A 180 5.97 6.99 -9.02
C LEU A 180 5.08 7.03 -10.27
N LEU A 181 4.56 5.89 -10.74
CA LEU A 181 3.68 5.82 -11.89
C LEU A 181 2.36 6.58 -11.68
N TYR A 182 1.83 6.55 -10.45
CA TYR A 182 0.57 7.21 -10.10
C TYR A 182 0.75 8.65 -9.61
N THR A 183 1.96 9.00 -9.16
CA THR A 183 2.27 10.33 -8.61
C THR A 183 2.98 11.24 -9.61
N SER A 184 3.51 10.70 -10.72
CA SER A 184 4.19 11.50 -11.73
C SER A 184 3.17 12.30 -12.57
N PRO A 185 3.34 13.62 -12.70
CA PRO A 185 2.47 14.45 -13.52
C PRO A 185 2.71 14.28 -15.03
N SER A 186 3.73 13.51 -15.42
CA SER A 186 4.05 13.30 -16.84
C SER A 186 3.16 12.19 -17.43
N PRO A 187 2.31 12.51 -18.41
CA PRO A 187 1.60 11.50 -19.20
C PRO A 187 2.61 10.77 -20.09
N ARG A 188 2.84 9.52 -19.84
CA ARG A 188 3.49 8.59 -20.80
C ARG A 188 2.47 7.66 -21.38
#